data_19b39afdc4d2e2af3a7944e1e054e707
#
_entry.id   19b39afdc4d2e2af3a7944e1e054e707
#
_cell.length_a   1.000
_cell.length_b   1.000
_cell.length_c   1.000
_cell.angle_alpha   90.00
_cell.angle_beta   90.00
_cell.angle_gamma   90.00
#
_symmetry.space_group_name_H-M   'P 1'
#
loop_
_entity.id
_entity.type
_entity.pdbx_description
1 polymer ?
#
loop_
_entity_poly.entity_id
_entity_poly.type
_entity_poly.pdbx_seq_one_letter_code
_entity_poly.pdbx_strand_id
1 'polypeptide(L)' 'MSKERIQTLLEGAFPDAADLQVIDRGGGDHFEVRVTAPAFNGMSRIAQHKLIYSVLEEPWADGSIHELRINTKGTAT' A
#
# COMPACT_ATOMS: atom_id res chain seq x y z
N MET A 1 -7.88 -6.25 -12.34
CA MET A 1 -6.52 -5.83 -11.97
C MET A 1 -5.83 -6.88 -11.16
N SER A 2 -4.57 -7.13 -11.42
CA SER A 2 -3.83 -8.10 -10.62
C SER A 2 -3.18 -7.42 -9.40
N LYS A 3 -3.07 -8.16 -8.33
CA LYS A 3 -2.37 -7.69 -7.13
C LYS A 3 -0.88 -7.43 -7.40
N GLU A 4 -0.32 -8.05 -8.42
CA GLU A 4 1.08 -7.90 -8.79
C GLU A 4 1.42 -6.47 -9.21
N ARG A 5 0.48 -5.78 -9.87
CA ARG A 5 0.69 -4.37 -10.23
C ARG A 5 0.80 -3.50 -8.97
N ILE A 6 -0.07 -3.74 -8.01
CA ILE A 6 -0.04 -3.01 -6.73
C ILE A 6 1.26 -3.32 -5.99
N GLN A 7 1.64 -4.58 -5.94
CA GLN A 7 2.86 -5.01 -5.28
C GLN A 7 4.10 -4.35 -5.91
N THR A 8 4.17 -4.32 -7.23
CA THR A 8 5.28 -3.69 -7.95
C THR A 8 5.39 -2.21 -7.62
N LEU A 9 4.25 -1.49 -7.59
CA LEU A 9 4.24 -0.07 -7.24
C LEU A 9 4.72 0.16 -5.82
N LEU A 10 4.26 -0.66 -4.88
CA LEU A 10 4.66 -0.54 -3.48
C LEU A 10 6.13 -0.90 -3.27
N GLU A 11 6.61 -1.94 -3.93
CA GLU A 11 8.02 -2.32 -3.85
C GLU A 11 8.93 -1.22 -4.38
N GLY A 12 8.52 -0.56 -5.46
CA GLY A 12 9.26 0.56 -6.02
C GLY A 12 9.30 1.77 -5.09
N ALA A 13 8.20 2.03 -4.37
CA ALA A 13 8.11 3.15 -3.45
C ALA A 13 8.79 2.86 -2.09
N PHE A 14 8.78 1.60 -1.67
CA PHE A 14 9.30 1.18 -0.35
C PHE A 14 10.32 0.05 -0.52
N PRO A 15 11.48 0.33 -1.15
CA PRO A 15 12.47 -0.72 -1.40
C PRO A 15 13.07 -1.29 -0.12
N ASP A 16 13.01 -0.55 0.99
CA ASP A 16 13.55 -0.96 2.28
C ASP A 16 12.48 -1.53 3.21
N ALA A 17 11.29 -1.86 2.68
CA ALA A 17 10.22 -2.40 3.51
C ALA A 17 10.66 -3.70 4.20
N ALA A 18 10.42 -3.77 5.50
CA ALA A 18 10.69 -4.98 6.28
C ALA A 18 9.62 -6.04 6.01
N ASP A 19 8.41 -5.61 5.67
CA ASP A 19 7.31 -6.48 5.29
C ASP A 19 6.41 -5.73 4.32
N LEU A 20 5.95 -6.44 3.29
CA LEU A 20 5.07 -5.86 2.29
C LEU A 20 4.17 -6.97 1.76
N GLN A 21 2.87 -6.83 1.97
CA GLN A 21 1.88 -7.81 1.55
C GLN A 21 0.74 -7.12 0.80
N VAL A 22 0.30 -7.75 -0.28
CA VAL A 22 -0.89 -7.34 -1.00
C VAL A 22 -1.85 -8.52 -1.04
N ILE A 23 -3.05 -8.33 -0.55
CA ILE A 23 -4.05 -9.38 -0.45
C ILE A 23 -5.26 -8.98 -1.29
N ASP A 24 -5.67 -9.86 -2.23
CA ASP A 24 -6.91 -9.71 -2.97
C ASP A 24 -8.03 -10.23 -2.09
N ARG A 25 -8.97 -9.35 -1.73
CA ARG A 25 -10.07 -9.71 -0.85
C ARG A 25 -11.33 -10.14 -1.61
N GLY A 26 -11.22 -10.27 -2.92
CA GLY A 26 -12.30 -10.75 -3.77
C GLY A 26 -12.57 -9.85 -4.96
N GLY A 27 -12.90 -10.44 -6.10
CA GLY A 27 -13.30 -9.73 -7.30
C GLY A 27 -12.20 -9.01 -8.07
N GLY A 28 -10.97 -9.01 -7.58
CA GLY A 28 -9.85 -8.34 -8.24
C GLY A 28 -9.89 -6.82 -8.17
N ASP A 29 -10.72 -6.24 -7.28
CA ASP A 29 -10.83 -4.79 -7.10
C ASP A 29 -10.93 -4.38 -5.62
N HIS A 30 -10.94 -5.34 -4.71
CA HIS A 30 -10.93 -5.11 -3.27
C HIS A 30 -9.62 -5.66 -2.71
N PHE A 31 -8.76 -4.76 -2.23
CA PHE A 31 -7.42 -5.15 -1.80
C PHE A 31 -7.15 -4.73 -0.36
N GLU A 32 -6.26 -5.46 0.28
CA GLU A 32 -5.65 -5.07 1.53
C GLU A 32 -4.14 -4.98 1.31
N VAL A 33 -3.54 -3.86 1.74
CA VAL A 33 -2.09 -3.70 1.66
C VAL A 33 -1.54 -3.57 3.07
N ARG A 34 -0.45 -4.25 3.34
CA ARG A 34 0.25 -4.21 4.62
C ARG A 34 1.71 -3.88 4.33
N VAL A 35 2.16 -2.75 4.84
CA VAL A 35 3.52 -2.29 4.60
C VAL A 35 4.16 -1.87 5.91
N THR A 36 5.27 -2.49 6.25
CA THR A 36 6.13 -2.09 7.37
C THR A 36 7.41 -1.56 6.77
N ALA A 37 7.68 -0.28 6.93
CA ALA A 37 8.82 0.36 6.27
C ALA A 37 9.36 1.51 7.10
N PRO A 38 10.70 1.77 7.00
CA PRO A 38 11.30 2.90 7.70
C PRO A 38 10.77 4.26 7.24
N ALA A 39 10.22 4.33 6.03
CA ALA A 39 9.60 5.55 5.52
C ALA A 39 8.46 6.06 6.41
N PHE A 40 7.82 5.18 7.17
CA PHE A 40 6.70 5.55 8.03
C PHE A 40 7.12 6.00 9.43
N ASN A 41 8.41 5.91 9.76
CA ASN A 41 8.90 6.31 11.08
C ASN A 41 8.63 7.79 11.30
N GLY A 42 8.02 8.11 12.44
CA GLY A 42 7.70 9.49 12.80
C GLY A 42 6.47 10.07 12.11
N MET A 43 5.79 9.29 11.25
CA MET A 43 4.60 9.76 10.55
C MET A 43 3.34 9.38 11.31
N SER A 44 2.33 10.27 11.29
CA SER A 44 1.00 9.94 11.79
C SER A 44 0.36 8.87 10.91
N ARG A 45 -0.66 8.19 11.43
CA ARG A 45 -1.39 7.20 10.65
C ARG A 45 -2.01 7.83 9.40
N ILE A 46 -2.56 9.02 9.52
CA ILE A 46 -3.16 9.73 8.38
C ILE A 46 -2.11 10.00 7.31
N ALA A 47 -0.94 10.48 7.70
CA ALA A 47 0.15 10.73 6.76
C ALA A 47 0.63 9.45 6.07
N GLN A 48 0.72 8.35 6.82
CA GLN A 48 1.09 7.05 6.27
C GLN A 48 0.08 6.60 5.21
N HIS A 49 -1.21 6.71 5.52
CA HIS A 49 -2.27 6.33 4.58
C HIS A 49 -2.28 7.21 3.33
N LYS A 50 -2.07 8.51 3.49
CA LYS A 50 -1.97 9.44 2.34
C LYS A 50 -0.82 9.05 1.42
N LEU A 51 0.30 8.62 1.98
CA LEU A 51 1.44 8.18 1.19
C LEU A 51 1.10 6.93 0.37
N ILE A 52 0.39 5.97 0.96
CA ILE A 52 -0.08 4.79 0.24
C ILE A 52 -1.01 5.18 -0.91
N TYR A 53 -1.98 6.06 -0.67
CA TYR A 53 -2.88 6.54 -1.73
C TYR A 53 -2.10 7.23 -2.85
N SER A 54 -1.08 7.99 -2.52
CA SER A 54 -0.23 8.66 -3.51
C SER A 54 0.49 7.65 -4.40
N VAL A 55 1.05 6.59 -3.80
CA VAL A 55 1.75 5.54 -4.53
C VAL A 55 0.80 4.77 -5.45
N LEU A 56 -0.45 4.59 -5.03
CA LEU A 56 -1.46 3.81 -5.77
C LEU A 56 -2.44 4.71 -6.54
N GLU A 57 -2.04 5.94 -6.84
CA GLU A 57 -2.92 6.92 -7.49
C GLU A 57 -3.45 6.43 -8.83
N GLU A 58 -2.60 5.87 -9.69
CA GLU A 58 -3.03 5.41 -11.01
C GLU A 58 -4.09 4.30 -10.95
N PRO A 59 -3.84 3.18 -10.26
CA PRO A 59 -4.85 2.13 -10.18
C PRO A 59 -6.11 2.58 -9.44
N TRP A 60 -6.00 3.54 -8.54
CA TRP A 60 -7.17 4.12 -7.88
C TRP A 60 -7.99 4.96 -8.86
N ALA A 61 -7.31 5.80 -9.65
CA ALA A 61 -7.97 6.71 -10.59
C ALA A 61 -8.59 5.99 -11.78
N ASP A 62 -8.00 4.88 -12.24
CA ASP A 62 -8.51 4.14 -13.40
C ASP A 62 -9.59 3.12 -13.04
N GLY A 63 -10.02 3.08 -11.78
CA GLY A 63 -11.08 2.19 -11.32
C GLY A 63 -10.64 0.75 -11.04
N SER A 64 -9.35 0.47 -11.10
CA SER A 64 -8.82 -0.88 -10.82
C SER A 64 -8.96 -1.26 -9.36
N ILE A 65 -9.00 -0.25 -8.46
CA ILE A 65 -9.19 -0.46 -7.02
C ILE A 65 -10.50 0.23 -6.64
N HIS A 66 -11.47 -0.53 -6.14
CA HIS A 66 -12.73 0.01 -5.61
C HIS A 66 -12.70 0.14 -4.09
N GLU A 67 -12.02 -0.78 -3.41
CA GLU A 67 -11.87 -0.74 -1.97
C GLU A 67 -10.44 -1.08 -1.60
N LEU A 68 -9.88 -0.33 -0.66
CA LEU A 68 -8.51 -0.54 -0.21
C LEU A 68 -8.47 -0.46 1.31
N ARG A 69 -8.02 -1.54 1.94
CA ARG A 69 -7.68 -1.55 3.35
C ARG A 69 -6.19 -1.33 3.48
N ILE A 70 -5.81 -0.42 4.35
CA ILE A 70 -4.41 -0.03 4.51
C ILE A 70 -3.97 -0.33 5.94
N ASN A 71 -2.87 -1.04 6.07
CA ASN A 71 -2.22 -1.31 7.34
C ASN A 71 -0.75 -0.95 7.18
N THR A 72 -0.33 0.12 7.83
CA THR A 72 1.03 0.63 7.73
C THR A 72 1.69 0.67 9.10
N LYS A 73 3.00 0.49 9.13
CA LYS A 73 3.76 0.48 10.36
C LYS A 73 5.19 0.92 10.07
N GLY A 74 5.74 1.73 10.98
CA GLY A 74 7.16 2.03 10.96
C GLY A 74 7.99 0.90 11.52
N THR A 75 9.30 0.99 11.33
CA THR A 75 10.26 0.01 11.84
C THR A 75 10.89 0.45 13.17
N ALA A 76 10.76 1.72 13.53
CA ALA A 76 11.25 2.22 14.80
C ALA A 76 10.39 1.71 15.96
N THR A 77 11.02 1.34 17.05
CA THR A 77 10.35 0.86 18.27
C THR A 77 10.36 1.95 19.35
#